data_29be6090237c47886e4270ffe8c04b30
#
_entry.id   29be6090237c47886e4270ffe8c04b30
#
_cell.length_a   1.000
_cell.length_b   1.000
_cell.length_c   1.000
_cell.angle_alpha   90.00
_cell.angle_beta   90.00
_cell.angle_gamma   90.00
#
_symmetry.space_group_name_H-M   'P 1'
#
loop_
_entity.id
_entity.type
_entity.pdbx_description
1 polymer ?
#
loop_
_entity_poly.entity_id
_entity_poly.type
_entity_poly.pdbx_seq_one_letter_code
_entity_poly.pdbx_strand_id
1 'polypeptide(L)'
;MEYCSISCLISVVFIVSMMYKLIIIDKESYDSGFAELLSDTQLKKYTNIVKERKNLSIQGYGLGFILAVVQIILNTYMKKQKLSKMSMVCITASTVFIVQYLYYILSPKSDWMILHLDTPEQREKWLEVYRTMQYHCHVSVALGIVAAGALAHSFC
;
A
#
# COMPACT_ATOMS: atom_id res chain seq x y z
N MET A 1 -15.96 -18.13 -22.16
CA MET A 1 -14.81 -18.57 -21.31
C MET A 1 -13.54 -17.76 -21.53
N GLU A 2 -13.25 -17.31 -22.76
CA GLU A 2 -12.02 -16.53 -23.04
C GLU A 2 -11.93 -15.19 -22.30
N TYR A 3 -13.02 -14.43 -22.19
CA TYR A 3 -13.04 -13.13 -21.50
C TYR A 3 -12.71 -13.24 -19.99
N CYS A 4 -13.16 -14.30 -19.31
CA CYS A 4 -12.85 -14.52 -17.90
C CYS A 4 -11.36 -14.79 -17.68
N SER A 5 -10.74 -15.56 -18.57
CA SER A 5 -9.31 -15.87 -18.52
C SER A 5 -8.45 -14.63 -18.78
N ILE A 6 -8.85 -13.79 -19.76
CA ILE A 6 -8.16 -12.52 -20.06
C ILE A 6 -8.25 -11.57 -18.87
N SER A 7 -9.42 -11.41 -18.24
CA SER A 7 -9.60 -10.55 -17.06
C SER A 7 -8.76 -11.03 -15.88
N CYS A 8 -8.64 -12.35 -15.68
CA CYS A 8 -7.77 -12.91 -14.65
C CYS A 8 -6.29 -12.60 -14.91
N LEU A 9 -5.82 -12.75 -16.15
CA LEU A 9 -4.45 -12.42 -16.54
C LEU A 9 -4.15 -10.95 -16.33
N ILE A 10 -5.05 -10.05 -16.74
CA ILE A 10 -4.94 -8.60 -16.53
C ILE A 10 -4.82 -8.29 -15.03
N SER A 11 -5.66 -8.90 -14.18
CA SER A 11 -5.61 -8.73 -12.75
C SER A 11 -4.26 -9.11 -12.15
N VAL A 12 -3.69 -10.25 -12.56
CA VAL A 12 -2.37 -10.71 -12.11
C VAL A 12 -1.29 -9.70 -12.49
N VAL A 13 -1.30 -9.18 -13.72
CA VAL A 13 -0.33 -8.17 -14.17
C VAL A 13 -0.41 -6.91 -13.31
N PHE A 14 -1.62 -6.42 -12.99
CA PHE A 14 -1.78 -5.24 -12.13
C PHE A 14 -1.37 -5.50 -10.69
N ILE A 15 -1.64 -6.69 -10.13
CA ILE A 15 -1.19 -7.07 -8.78
C ILE A 15 0.34 -7.10 -8.72
N VAL A 16 0.99 -7.73 -9.69
CA VAL A 16 2.47 -7.78 -9.77
C VAL A 16 3.04 -6.36 -9.91
N SER A 17 2.44 -5.52 -10.75
CA SER A 17 2.87 -4.12 -10.91
C SER A 17 2.70 -3.31 -9.61
N MET A 18 1.62 -3.51 -8.88
CA MET A 18 1.39 -2.90 -7.56
C MET A 18 2.46 -3.34 -6.55
N MET A 19 2.73 -4.63 -6.46
CA MET A 19 3.76 -5.17 -5.56
C MET A 19 5.16 -4.67 -5.91
N TYR A 20 5.49 -4.62 -7.20
CA TYR A 20 6.75 -4.07 -7.70
C TYR A 20 6.94 -2.61 -7.28
N LYS A 21 5.91 -1.77 -7.43
CA LYS A 21 5.95 -0.37 -7.02
C LYS A 21 6.14 -0.21 -5.50
N LEU A 22 5.50 -1.03 -4.69
CA LEU A 22 5.67 -1.02 -3.23
C LEU A 22 7.09 -1.40 -2.79
N ILE A 23 7.73 -2.32 -3.51
CA ILE A 23 9.11 -2.76 -3.23
C ILE A 23 10.12 -1.70 -3.66
N ILE A 24 9.91 -1.07 -4.82
CA ILE A 24 10.83 -0.05 -5.36
C ILE A 24 10.85 1.22 -4.52
N ILE A 25 9.77 1.60 -3.86
CA ILE A 25 9.73 2.79 -2.99
C ILE A 25 10.91 2.80 -2.02
N ASP A 26 11.21 1.66 -1.40
CA ASP A 26 12.33 1.56 -0.45
C ASP A 26 13.69 1.81 -1.14
N LYS A 27 13.86 1.33 -2.37
CA LYS A 27 15.11 1.43 -3.11
C LYS A 27 15.34 2.82 -3.70
N GLU A 28 14.36 3.39 -4.38
CA GLU A 28 14.47 4.74 -4.98
C GLU A 28 14.65 5.82 -3.93
N SER A 29 14.04 5.68 -2.75
CA SER A 29 14.25 6.61 -1.62
C SER A 29 15.70 6.60 -1.13
N TYR A 30 16.38 5.46 -1.21
CA TYR A 30 17.77 5.32 -0.82
C TYR A 30 18.73 5.80 -1.92
N ASP A 31 18.41 5.51 -3.18
CA ASP A 31 19.24 5.86 -4.37
C ASP A 31 19.14 7.34 -4.78
N SER A 32 18.27 8.14 -4.16
CA SER A 32 18.05 9.57 -4.52
C SER A 32 19.20 10.51 -4.15
N GLY A 33 20.33 10.00 -3.66
CA GLY A 33 21.45 10.82 -3.16
C GLY A 33 21.14 11.51 -1.81
N PHE A 34 19.94 11.38 -1.28
CA PHE A 34 19.57 11.96 0.01
C PHE A 34 20.37 11.35 1.16
N ALA A 35 20.61 10.03 1.12
CA ALA A 35 21.37 9.33 2.14
C ALA A 35 22.82 9.82 2.25
N GLU A 36 23.41 10.29 1.14
CA GLU A 36 24.77 10.81 1.10
C GLU A 36 24.91 12.19 1.77
N LEU A 37 23.80 12.94 1.85
CA LEU A 37 23.77 14.25 2.50
C LEU A 37 23.56 14.17 4.02
N LEU A 38 23.28 12.97 4.53
CA LEU A 38 22.99 12.77 5.95
C LEU A 38 24.23 12.38 6.74
N SER A 39 24.34 12.92 7.96
CA SER A 39 25.31 12.41 8.94
C SER A 39 24.94 10.99 9.39
N ASP A 40 25.88 10.24 9.94
CA ASP A 40 25.65 8.87 10.44
C ASP A 40 24.48 8.79 11.45
N THR A 41 24.32 9.82 12.27
CA THR A 41 23.22 9.92 13.24
C THR A 41 21.88 10.15 12.56
N GLN A 42 21.82 11.02 11.57
CA GLN A 42 20.63 11.31 10.77
C GLN A 42 20.24 10.09 9.91
N LEU A 43 21.21 9.39 9.35
CA LEU A 43 20.98 8.19 8.55
C LEU A 43 20.35 7.06 9.39
N LYS A 44 20.82 6.86 10.63
CA LYS A 44 20.21 5.90 11.57
C LYS A 44 18.77 6.26 11.91
N LYS A 45 18.49 7.56 12.12
CA LYS A 45 17.11 8.03 12.35
C LYS A 45 16.23 7.82 11.12
N TYR A 46 16.73 8.16 9.94
CA TYR A 46 16.03 7.93 8.68
C TYR A 46 15.62 6.46 8.50
N THR A 47 16.56 5.54 8.65
CA THR A 47 16.28 4.10 8.53
C THR A 47 15.26 3.60 9.54
N ASN A 48 15.30 4.11 10.77
CA ASN A 48 14.31 3.76 11.80
C ASN A 48 12.92 4.29 11.46
N ILE A 49 12.81 5.53 10.97
CA ILE A 49 11.55 6.13 10.55
C ILE A 49 10.96 5.33 9.36
N VAL A 50 11.75 5.00 8.35
CA VAL A 50 11.31 4.20 7.20
C VAL A 50 10.81 2.82 7.65
N LYS A 51 11.55 2.15 8.54
CA LYS A 51 11.16 0.86 9.10
C LYS A 51 9.84 0.93 9.89
N GLU A 52 9.65 1.97 10.69
CA GLU A 52 8.40 2.21 11.41
C GLU A 52 7.22 2.37 10.44
N ARG A 53 7.37 3.22 9.39
CA ARG A 53 6.32 3.44 8.39
C ARG A 53 5.95 2.16 7.64
N LYS A 54 6.95 1.37 7.29
CA LYS A 54 6.77 0.06 6.66
C LYS A 54 6.01 -0.91 7.58
N ASN A 55 6.38 -0.98 8.85
CA ASN A 55 5.70 -1.84 9.82
C ASN A 55 4.23 -1.43 10.01
N LEU A 56 3.94 -0.13 10.12
CA LEU A 56 2.57 0.37 10.21
C LEU A 56 1.74 0.00 8.97
N SER A 57 2.34 0.09 7.78
CA SER A 57 1.66 -0.32 6.54
C SER A 57 1.36 -1.81 6.52
N ILE A 58 2.32 -2.66 6.91
CA ILE A 58 2.15 -4.12 6.99
C ILE A 58 1.07 -4.49 8.02
N GLN A 59 1.07 -3.85 9.18
CA GLN A 59 0.04 -4.08 10.22
C GLN A 59 -1.36 -3.68 9.71
N GLY A 60 -1.47 -2.57 8.98
CA GLY A 60 -2.72 -2.14 8.36
C GLY A 60 -3.25 -3.16 7.34
N TYR A 61 -2.39 -3.70 6.48
CA TYR A 61 -2.76 -4.78 5.55
C TYR A 61 -3.20 -6.05 6.30
N GLY A 62 -2.44 -6.45 7.33
CA GLY A 62 -2.78 -7.61 8.16
C GLY A 62 -4.15 -7.49 8.81
N LEU A 63 -4.43 -6.34 9.43
CA LEU A 63 -5.73 -6.06 10.03
C LEU A 63 -6.85 -6.04 8.98
N GLY A 64 -6.63 -5.38 7.84
CA GLY A 64 -7.58 -5.34 6.74
C GLY A 64 -7.92 -6.72 6.21
N PHE A 65 -6.90 -7.59 6.06
CA PHE A 65 -7.11 -8.97 5.64
C PHE A 65 -7.92 -9.79 6.65
N ILE A 66 -7.63 -9.66 7.94
CA ILE A 66 -8.40 -10.35 9.00
C ILE A 66 -9.87 -9.92 8.95
N LEU A 67 -10.15 -8.63 8.86
CA LEU A 67 -11.52 -8.11 8.77
C LEU A 67 -12.24 -8.57 7.51
N ALA A 68 -11.54 -8.63 6.38
CA ALA A 68 -12.08 -9.15 5.11
C ALA A 68 -12.46 -10.63 5.23
N VAL A 69 -11.62 -11.47 5.87
CA VAL A 69 -11.93 -12.88 6.12
C VAL A 69 -13.17 -13.02 7.04
N VAL A 70 -13.23 -12.26 8.12
CA VAL A 70 -14.40 -12.24 9.01
C VAL A 70 -15.67 -11.86 8.23
N GLN A 71 -15.59 -10.87 7.38
CA GLN A 71 -16.72 -10.42 6.54
C GLN A 71 -17.19 -11.52 5.55
N ILE A 72 -16.26 -12.26 4.93
CA ILE A 72 -16.59 -13.41 4.07
C ILE A 72 -17.31 -14.49 4.88
N ILE A 73 -16.80 -14.83 6.06
CA ILE A 73 -17.39 -15.82 6.95
C ILE A 73 -18.82 -15.41 7.33
N LEU A 74 -19.00 -14.18 7.83
CA LEU A 74 -20.31 -13.67 8.22
C LEU A 74 -21.31 -13.66 7.05
N ASN A 75 -20.87 -13.28 5.85
CA ASN A 75 -21.72 -13.29 4.67
C ASN A 75 -22.11 -14.70 4.22
N THR A 76 -21.22 -15.67 4.40
CA THR A 76 -21.47 -17.07 4.01
C THR A 76 -22.42 -17.77 4.99
N TYR A 77 -22.27 -17.53 6.30
CA TYR A 77 -23.01 -18.27 7.33
C TYR A 77 -24.28 -17.55 7.82
N MET A 78 -24.30 -16.23 7.85
CA MET A 78 -25.38 -15.49 8.52
C MET A 78 -26.42 -14.87 7.58
N LYS A 79 -26.14 -14.68 6.31
CA LYS A 79 -27.09 -14.06 5.36
C LYS A 79 -27.91 -15.08 4.62
N LYS A 80 -29.25 -14.90 4.63
CA LYS A 80 -30.20 -15.67 3.80
C LYS A 80 -30.00 -15.44 2.31
N GLN A 81 -29.45 -14.29 1.91
CA GLN A 81 -29.22 -13.92 0.51
C GLN A 81 -27.71 -13.79 0.29
N LYS A 82 -27.14 -14.72 -0.46
CA LYS A 82 -25.71 -14.73 -0.79
C LYS A 82 -25.39 -13.60 -1.79
N LEU A 83 -24.36 -12.83 -1.49
CA LEU A 83 -23.80 -11.87 -2.43
C LEU A 83 -23.25 -12.58 -3.69
N SER A 84 -23.29 -11.90 -4.83
CA SER A 84 -22.63 -12.38 -6.03
C SER A 84 -21.10 -12.47 -5.80
N LYS A 85 -20.44 -13.35 -6.55
CA LYS A 85 -18.97 -13.51 -6.47
C LYS A 85 -18.26 -12.17 -6.73
N MET A 86 -18.72 -11.41 -7.71
CA MET A 86 -18.21 -10.09 -8.04
C MET A 86 -18.33 -9.11 -6.87
N SER A 87 -19.52 -9.02 -6.24
CA SER A 87 -19.73 -8.17 -5.07
C SER A 87 -18.83 -8.56 -3.91
N MET A 88 -18.63 -9.86 -3.70
CA MET A 88 -17.76 -10.37 -2.64
C MET A 88 -16.32 -9.90 -2.83
N VAL A 89 -15.77 -10.02 -4.04
CA VAL A 89 -14.40 -9.56 -4.36
C VAL A 89 -14.26 -8.05 -4.14
N CYS A 90 -15.20 -7.27 -4.67
CA CYS A 90 -15.16 -5.81 -4.52
C CYS A 90 -15.21 -5.37 -3.06
N ILE A 91 -16.11 -5.95 -2.26
CA ILE A 91 -16.24 -5.61 -0.84
C ILE A 91 -14.98 -6.03 -0.07
N THR A 92 -14.45 -7.23 -0.32
CA THR A 92 -13.22 -7.73 0.31
C THR A 92 -12.03 -6.82 0.02
N ALA A 93 -11.80 -6.50 -1.26
CA ALA A 93 -10.71 -5.62 -1.68
C ALA A 93 -10.86 -4.22 -1.08
N SER A 94 -12.05 -3.63 -1.12
CA SER A 94 -12.33 -2.33 -0.53
C SER A 94 -12.06 -2.31 0.98
N THR A 95 -12.47 -3.36 1.70
CA THR A 95 -12.22 -3.49 3.14
C THR A 95 -10.72 -3.47 3.44
N VAL A 96 -9.92 -4.27 2.72
CA VAL A 96 -8.47 -4.33 2.91
C VAL A 96 -7.82 -2.96 2.67
N PHE A 97 -8.13 -2.30 1.56
CA PHE A 97 -7.52 -1.00 1.22
C PHE A 97 -7.95 0.12 2.15
N ILE A 98 -9.23 0.20 2.52
CA ILE A 98 -9.74 1.24 3.43
C ILE A 98 -9.14 1.06 4.82
N VAL A 99 -9.12 -0.15 5.35
CA VAL A 99 -8.56 -0.43 6.68
C VAL A 99 -7.06 -0.15 6.71
N GLN A 100 -6.31 -0.58 5.70
CA GLN A 100 -4.88 -0.27 5.58
C GLN A 100 -4.63 1.24 5.57
N TYR A 101 -5.37 1.98 4.75
CA TYR A 101 -5.23 3.43 4.63
C TYR A 101 -5.55 4.14 5.94
N LEU A 102 -6.70 3.84 6.56
CA LEU A 102 -7.12 4.42 7.82
C LEU A 102 -6.14 4.07 8.95
N TYR A 103 -5.75 2.80 9.06
CA TYR A 103 -4.77 2.37 10.04
C TYR A 103 -3.45 3.13 9.91
N TYR A 104 -2.93 3.25 8.68
CA TYR A 104 -1.70 3.97 8.42
C TYR A 104 -1.82 5.46 8.79
N ILE A 105 -2.91 6.14 8.44
CA ILE A 105 -3.09 7.58 8.74
C ILE A 105 -3.32 7.83 10.22
N LEU A 106 -4.18 7.04 10.86
CA LEU A 106 -4.58 7.25 12.24
C LEU A 106 -3.55 6.78 13.26
N SER A 107 -2.66 5.87 12.88
CA SER A 107 -1.60 5.40 13.79
C SER A 107 -0.63 6.54 14.12
N PRO A 108 -0.31 6.75 15.40
CA PRO A 108 0.67 7.75 15.79
C PRO A 108 2.05 7.43 15.21
N LYS A 109 2.77 8.46 14.78
CA LYS A 109 4.13 8.37 14.25
C LYS A 109 5.08 8.88 15.32
N SER A 110 6.13 8.09 15.61
CA SER A 110 7.07 8.42 16.68
C SER A 110 7.94 9.62 16.34
N ASP A 111 8.32 9.76 15.07
CA ASP A 111 9.28 10.79 14.66
C ASP A 111 9.06 11.23 13.19
N TRP A 112 9.58 12.41 12.85
CA TRP A 112 9.49 13.01 11.53
C TRP A 112 10.87 13.44 11.05
N MET A 113 11.33 12.94 9.91
CA MET A 113 12.67 13.21 9.38
C MET A 113 12.96 14.72 9.22
N ILE A 114 11.96 15.52 8.87
CA ILE A 114 12.10 16.97 8.68
C ILE A 114 12.61 17.70 9.92
N LEU A 115 12.37 17.15 11.12
CA LEU A 115 12.81 17.74 12.39
C LEU A 115 14.32 17.54 12.67
N HIS A 116 14.96 16.67 11.89
CA HIS A 116 16.36 16.28 12.04
C HIS A 116 17.26 16.77 10.90
N LEU A 117 16.72 17.61 10.00
CA LEU A 117 17.45 18.15 8.87
C LEU A 117 17.95 19.55 9.20
N ASP A 118 19.27 19.72 9.17
CA ASP A 118 19.92 20.95 9.57
C ASP A 118 20.05 21.95 8.42
N THR A 119 20.30 21.46 7.18
CA THR A 119 20.59 22.33 6.04
C THR A 119 19.38 22.50 5.10
N PRO A 120 19.27 23.64 4.40
CA PRO A 120 18.25 23.83 3.36
C PRO A 120 18.31 22.77 2.25
N GLU A 121 19.52 22.37 1.85
CA GLU A 121 19.76 21.36 0.81
C GLU A 121 19.19 19.99 1.22
N GLN A 122 19.42 19.57 2.48
CA GLN A 122 18.83 18.35 3.01
C GLN A 122 17.29 18.39 2.98
N ARG A 123 16.69 19.54 3.29
CA ARG A 123 15.22 19.73 3.28
C ARG A 123 14.65 19.67 1.88
N GLU A 124 15.33 20.27 0.90
CA GLU A 124 14.92 20.22 -0.51
C GLU A 124 14.96 18.79 -1.04
N LYS A 125 16.07 18.09 -0.79
CA LYS A 125 16.20 16.67 -1.18
C LYS A 125 15.19 15.78 -0.48
N TRP A 126 14.92 16.01 0.79
CA TRP A 126 13.87 15.30 1.52
C TRP A 126 12.49 15.50 0.89
N LEU A 127 12.17 16.72 0.46
CA LEU A 127 10.90 17.01 -0.20
C LEU A 127 10.77 16.26 -1.54
N GLU A 128 11.85 16.13 -2.30
CA GLU A 128 11.90 15.33 -3.54
C GLU A 128 11.62 13.86 -3.25
N VAL A 129 12.32 13.26 -2.28
CA VAL A 129 12.09 11.89 -1.80
C VAL A 129 10.64 11.68 -1.35
N TYR A 130 10.11 12.61 -0.55
CA TYR A 130 8.74 12.54 -0.04
C TYR A 130 7.70 12.57 -1.16
N ARG A 131 7.87 13.46 -2.15
CA ARG A 131 7.00 13.53 -3.34
C ARG A 131 7.04 12.23 -4.16
N THR A 132 8.22 11.68 -4.36
CA THR A 132 8.41 10.40 -5.06
C THR A 132 7.71 9.26 -4.34
N MET A 133 7.88 9.16 -3.02
CA MET A 133 7.18 8.17 -2.20
C MET A 133 5.65 8.32 -2.28
N GLN A 134 5.14 9.55 -2.19
CA GLN A 134 3.70 9.80 -2.34
C GLN A 134 3.19 9.38 -3.71
N TYR A 135 3.89 9.75 -4.79
CA TYR A 135 3.52 9.36 -6.14
C TYR A 135 3.43 7.84 -6.29
N HIS A 136 4.45 7.09 -5.87
CA HIS A 136 4.45 5.63 -5.95
C HIS A 136 3.35 5.00 -5.10
N CYS A 137 3.07 5.54 -3.92
CA CYS A 137 1.98 5.09 -3.06
C CYS A 137 0.62 5.24 -3.76
N HIS A 138 0.32 6.41 -4.31
CA HIS A 138 -0.96 6.66 -5.01
C HIS A 138 -1.10 5.80 -6.27
N VAL A 139 -0.02 5.66 -7.07
CA VAL A 139 -0.02 4.78 -8.24
C VAL A 139 -0.26 3.33 -7.84
N SER A 140 0.36 2.85 -6.76
CA SER A 140 0.14 1.49 -6.26
C SER A 140 -1.30 1.24 -5.84
N VAL A 141 -1.92 2.20 -5.15
CA VAL A 141 -3.36 2.12 -4.79
C VAL A 141 -4.24 2.10 -6.03
N ALA A 142 -3.99 2.98 -7.00
CA ALA A 142 -4.74 3.00 -8.26
C ALA A 142 -4.63 1.67 -9.02
N LEU A 143 -3.42 1.11 -9.14
CA LEU A 143 -3.20 -0.21 -9.75
C LEU A 143 -3.93 -1.32 -8.99
N GLY A 144 -3.95 -1.27 -7.65
CA GLY A 144 -4.70 -2.21 -6.81
C GLY A 144 -6.21 -2.16 -7.04
N ILE A 145 -6.77 -0.96 -7.21
CA ILE A 145 -8.20 -0.79 -7.52
C ILE A 145 -8.53 -1.38 -8.89
N VAL A 146 -7.72 -1.10 -9.91
CA VAL A 146 -7.89 -1.68 -11.25
C VAL A 146 -7.76 -3.21 -11.22
N ALA A 147 -6.78 -3.73 -10.49
CA ALA A 147 -6.59 -5.16 -10.29
C ALA A 147 -7.83 -5.82 -9.66
N ALA A 148 -8.39 -5.21 -8.61
CA ALA A 148 -9.58 -5.70 -7.93
C ALA A 148 -10.79 -5.71 -8.86
N GLY A 149 -10.98 -4.66 -9.68
CA GLY A 149 -12.04 -4.59 -10.70
C GLY A 149 -11.90 -5.68 -11.77
N ALA A 150 -10.71 -5.87 -12.31
CA ALA A 150 -10.43 -6.92 -13.29
C ALA A 150 -10.63 -8.33 -12.70
N LEU A 151 -10.19 -8.55 -11.44
CA LEU A 151 -10.41 -9.81 -10.74
C LEU A 151 -11.90 -10.07 -10.51
N ALA A 152 -12.65 -9.07 -10.07
CA ALA A 152 -14.09 -9.20 -9.87
C ALA A 152 -14.80 -9.60 -11.18
N HIS A 153 -14.38 -9.04 -12.31
CA HIS A 153 -14.93 -9.36 -13.63
C HIS A 153 -14.52 -10.77 -14.13
N SER A 154 -13.41 -11.33 -13.63
CA SER A 154 -12.98 -12.70 -13.99
C SER A 154 -13.86 -13.81 -13.41
N PHE A 155 -14.68 -13.50 -12.40
CA PHE A 155 -15.63 -14.45 -11.78
C PHE A 155 -16.98 -14.49 -12.50
N CYS A 156 -16.98 -14.39 -13.82
CA CYS A 156 -18.21 -14.49 -14.62
C CYS A 156 -19.02 -15.78 -14.35
#